data_16d4f1740fff62fbd783f681a6deaf20
#
_entry.id   16d4f1740fff62fbd783f681a6deaf20
#
_cell.length_a   1.000
_cell.length_b   1.000
_cell.length_c   1.000
_cell.angle_alpha   90.00
_cell.angle_beta   90.00
_cell.angle_gamma   90.00
#
_symmetry.space_group_name_H-M   'P 1'
#
loop_
_entity.id
_entity.type
_entity.pdbx_description
1 polymer ?
#
loop_
_entity_poly.entity_id
_entity_poly.type
_entity_poly.pdbx_seq_one_letter_code
_entity_poly.pdbx_strand_id
1 'polypeptide(L)'
;MPELPEVQSIVNSLRQGHDGTPSIIGQTITHVHILWERTIAEPDLITFKQLMPGRIVKEITRRGKFVHILLDKGHLLMHLRMSGDLLMENIGLDDSSQHQRKHDRVIFEFSSGWHLVFVDPRKFGRIWLTDQPQNQFKRLGPEPFDPELTTDRLFSLLSRSKKKIKPLLLDQSFIAGLGNIYTDESLFLAKIHPLRKANELNLQEVESLLSAIRLVLNQAITRNGTSIDWVYRGGTNQNHLNVYQKGGSACSECGTLIERSVIGQRGTHYCPTCQPLLTKL
;
A
#
# COMPACT_ATOMS: atom_id res chain seq x y z
N MET A 1 -2.67 -2.17 -7.54
CA MET A 1 -1.66 -1.30 -6.89
C MET A 1 -1.58 -1.73 -5.45
N PRO A 2 -0.41 -2.09 -4.94
CA PRO A 2 -0.27 -2.37 -3.51
C PRO A 2 -0.75 -1.18 -2.68
N GLU A 3 -1.67 -1.45 -1.75
CA GLU A 3 -2.19 -0.49 -0.78
C GLU A 3 -1.53 -0.76 0.59
N LEU A 4 -2.01 -0.17 1.66
CA LEU A 4 -1.42 -0.30 2.98
C LEU A 4 -1.23 -1.77 3.43
N PRO A 5 -2.23 -2.69 3.30
CA PRO A 5 -2.05 -4.06 3.76
C PRO A 5 -0.97 -4.82 3.00
N GLU A 6 -0.88 -4.69 1.68
CA GLU A 6 0.14 -5.36 0.87
C GLU A 6 1.54 -4.86 1.25
N VAL A 7 1.70 -3.54 1.41
CA VAL A 7 2.98 -2.96 1.83
C VAL A 7 3.34 -3.39 3.26
N GLN A 8 2.36 -3.50 4.17
CA GLN A 8 2.58 -3.98 5.53
C GLN A 8 3.00 -5.45 5.55
N SER A 9 2.40 -6.29 4.71
CA SER A 9 2.77 -7.71 4.58
C SER A 9 4.21 -7.87 4.08
N ILE A 10 4.60 -7.09 3.08
CA ILE A 10 6.01 -7.03 2.62
C ILE A 10 6.94 -6.62 3.76
N VAL A 11 6.62 -5.56 4.48
CA VAL A 11 7.42 -5.10 5.64
C VAL A 11 7.54 -6.21 6.68
N ASN A 12 6.45 -6.90 7.01
CA ASN A 12 6.46 -8.00 7.98
C ASN A 12 7.36 -9.16 7.49
N SER A 13 7.25 -9.55 6.22
CA SER A 13 8.08 -10.58 5.62
C SER A 13 9.57 -10.23 5.65
N LEU A 14 9.94 -9.01 5.29
CA LEU A 14 11.33 -8.55 5.32
C LEU A 14 11.91 -8.46 6.74
N ARG A 15 11.07 -8.14 7.74
CA ARG A 15 11.47 -8.05 9.15
C ARG A 15 11.65 -9.39 9.83
N GLN A 16 10.77 -10.33 9.57
CA GLN A 16 10.68 -11.59 10.31
C GLN A 16 11.26 -12.77 9.54
N GLY A 17 11.39 -12.64 8.21
CA GLY A 17 11.53 -13.76 7.30
C GLY A 17 10.17 -14.44 7.07
N HIS A 18 10.05 -15.16 5.98
CA HIS A 18 8.82 -15.89 5.62
C HIS A 18 9.14 -17.02 4.64
N ASP A 19 8.51 -18.18 4.81
CA ASP A 19 8.64 -19.36 3.91
C ASP A 19 10.12 -19.68 3.57
N GLY A 20 10.97 -19.78 4.60
CA GLY A 20 12.38 -20.11 4.43
C GLY A 20 13.28 -18.94 4.04
N THR A 21 12.72 -17.75 3.79
CA THR A 21 13.52 -16.54 3.57
C THR A 21 13.94 -15.92 4.91
N PRO A 22 15.19 -15.43 5.06
CA PRO A 22 15.64 -14.80 6.31
C PRO A 22 15.11 -13.38 6.46
N SER A 23 15.15 -12.86 7.69
CA SER A 23 15.07 -11.42 7.95
C SER A 23 16.26 -10.70 7.30
N ILE A 24 16.03 -9.51 6.75
CA ILE A 24 17.12 -8.66 6.26
C ILE A 24 17.65 -7.69 7.34
N ILE A 25 17.05 -7.65 8.53
CA ILE A 25 17.56 -6.82 9.63
C ILE A 25 18.94 -7.35 10.06
N GLY A 26 19.89 -6.44 10.23
CA GLY A 26 21.28 -6.74 10.57
C GLY A 26 22.15 -7.15 9.38
N GLN A 27 21.57 -7.40 8.22
CA GLN A 27 22.32 -7.77 7.03
C GLN A 27 22.99 -6.54 6.39
N THR A 28 24.15 -6.79 5.78
CA THR A 28 24.90 -5.79 5.01
C THR A 28 24.55 -5.94 3.54
N ILE A 29 24.25 -4.83 2.88
CA ILE A 29 24.10 -4.77 1.42
C ILE A 29 25.51 -4.76 0.82
N THR A 30 25.85 -5.78 0.05
CA THR A 30 27.19 -5.92 -0.56
C THR A 30 27.26 -5.27 -1.93
N HIS A 31 26.23 -5.48 -2.74
CA HIS A 31 26.12 -4.93 -4.09
C HIS A 31 24.70 -4.47 -4.41
N VAL A 32 24.58 -3.59 -5.42
CA VAL A 32 23.31 -3.20 -5.99
C VAL A 32 23.38 -3.21 -7.51
N HIS A 33 22.49 -3.99 -8.14
CA HIS A 33 22.34 -4.04 -9.59
C HIS A 33 21.11 -3.23 -10.00
N ILE A 34 21.28 -2.22 -10.84
CA ILE A 34 20.21 -1.34 -11.30
C ILE A 34 19.96 -1.63 -12.78
N LEU A 35 18.85 -2.33 -13.04
CA LEU A 35 18.43 -2.80 -14.37
C LEU A 35 17.49 -1.80 -15.06
N TRP A 36 16.92 -0.85 -14.28
CA TRP A 36 16.10 0.23 -14.79
C TRP A 36 16.37 1.51 -14.00
N GLU A 37 17.18 2.39 -14.57
CA GLU A 37 17.72 3.59 -13.89
C GLU A 37 16.64 4.50 -13.32
N ARG A 38 15.52 4.68 -14.05
CA ARG A 38 14.40 5.53 -13.60
C ARG A 38 13.73 5.04 -12.31
N THR A 39 14.02 3.83 -11.83
CA THR A 39 13.55 3.37 -10.52
C THR A 39 14.23 4.14 -9.39
N ILE A 40 15.47 4.55 -9.56
CA ILE A 40 16.17 5.40 -8.59
C ILE A 40 15.68 6.84 -8.78
N ALA A 41 15.11 7.40 -7.72
CA ALA A 41 14.57 8.76 -7.73
C ALA A 41 15.54 9.77 -7.09
N GLU A 42 16.26 9.35 -6.05
CA GLU A 42 17.27 10.13 -5.32
C GLU A 42 18.24 9.16 -4.63
N PRO A 43 19.53 9.54 -4.54
CA PRO A 43 20.24 10.57 -5.31
C PRO A 43 20.35 10.17 -6.79
N ASP A 44 21.22 10.82 -7.55
CA ASP A 44 21.56 10.36 -8.89
C ASP A 44 22.13 8.94 -8.89
N LEU A 45 22.12 8.30 -10.05
CA LEU A 45 22.45 6.90 -10.21
C LEU A 45 23.86 6.53 -9.75
N ILE A 46 24.83 7.40 -10.03
CA ILE A 46 26.26 7.18 -9.70
C ILE A 46 26.40 7.22 -8.19
N THR A 47 25.90 8.26 -7.56
CA THR A 47 25.91 8.47 -6.12
C THR A 47 25.17 7.32 -5.39
N PHE A 48 24.02 6.88 -5.89
CA PHE A 48 23.28 5.76 -5.32
C PHE A 48 24.13 4.47 -5.32
N LYS A 49 24.76 4.13 -6.45
CA LYS A 49 25.62 2.94 -6.59
C LYS A 49 26.85 2.98 -5.66
N GLN A 50 27.39 4.17 -5.40
CA GLN A 50 28.54 4.34 -4.51
C GLN A 50 28.15 4.25 -3.03
N LEU A 51 26.97 4.75 -2.66
CA LEU A 51 26.57 4.85 -1.26
C LEU A 51 25.89 3.58 -0.72
N MET A 52 25.29 2.74 -1.57
CA MET A 52 24.55 1.57 -1.11
C MET A 52 25.41 0.42 -0.58
N PRO A 53 26.54 0.04 -1.21
CA PRO A 53 27.38 -1.02 -0.69
C PRO A 53 27.94 -0.70 0.70
N GLY A 54 27.95 -1.71 1.57
CA GLY A 54 28.39 -1.59 2.96
C GLY A 54 27.33 -1.09 3.95
N ARG A 55 26.15 -0.68 3.50
CA ARG A 55 25.04 -0.27 4.38
C ARG A 55 24.45 -1.47 5.12
N ILE A 56 24.15 -1.25 6.40
CA ILE A 56 23.55 -2.27 7.27
C ILE A 56 22.08 -1.91 7.51
N VAL A 57 21.18 -2.85 7.30
CA VAL A 57 19.74 -2.70 7.60
C VAL A 57 19.53 -2.70 9.11
N LYS A 58 18.95 -1.64 9.67
CA LYS A 58 18.70 -1.50 11.10
C LYS A 58 17.25 -1.75 11.49
N GLU A 59 16.33 -1.21 10.70
CA GLU A 59 14.90 -1.32 10.95
C GLU A 59 14.12 -1.27 9.64
N ILE A 60 12.94 -1.89 9.61
CA ILE A 60 12.04 -1.83 8.46
C ILE A 60 10.67 -1.47 8.98
N THR A 61 10.10 -0.40 8.45
CA THR A 61 8.79 0.13 8.82
C THR A 61 7.97 0.46 7.56
N ARG A 62 6.75 0.93 7.75
CA ARG A 62 5.87 1.40 6.69
C ARG A 62 5.38 2.82 7.01
N ARG A 63 5.25 3.64 5.98
CA ARG A 63 4.52 4.91 6.05
C ARG A 63 3.63 5.07 4.81
N GLY A 64 2.31 5.12 4.99
CA GLY A 64 1.37 5.08 3.87
C GLY A 64 1.57 3.84 3.01
N LYS A 65 1.97 4.05 1.76
CA LYS A 65 2.31 2.98 0.80
C LYS A 65 3.82 2.88 0.51
N PHE A 66 4.63 3.40 1.41
CA PHE A 66 6.09 3.30 1.34
C PHE A 66 6.60 2.18 2.24
N VAL A 67 7.48 1.34 1.72
CA VAL A 67 8.41 0.56 2.53
C VAL A 67 9.53 1.50 2.93
N HIS A 68 9.82 1.57 4.22
CA HIS A 68 10.87 2.42 4.79
C HIS A 68 11.88 1.55 5.53
N ILE A 69 13.10 1.50 5.03
CA ILE A 69 14.22 0.78 5.59
C ILE A 69 15.18 1.81 6.19
N LEU A 70 15.38 1.75 7.50
CA LEU A 70 16.42 2.50 8.18
C LEU A 70 17.74 1.74 8.02
N LEU A 71 18.76 2.42 7.50
CA LEU A 71 20.11 1.91 7.38
C LEU A 71 20.96 2.42 8.55
N ASP A 72 22.19 1.91 8.67
CA ASP A 72 23.19 2.46 9.61
C ASP A 72 23.51 3.94 9.33
N LYS A 73 23.36 4.35 8.06
CA LYS A 73 23.43 5.74 7.60
C LYS A 73 22.36 5.98 6.55
N GLY A 74 21.42 6.88 6.85
CA GLY A 74 20.33 7.27 5.96
C GLY A 74 19.17 6.28 5.92
N HIS A 75 18.25 6.55 5.00
CA HIS A 75 16.99 5.85 4.86
C HIS A 75 16.78 5.44 3.41
N LEU A 76 16.39 4.18 3.20
CA LEU A 76 15.99 3.67 1.89
C LEU A 76 14.46 3.61 1.85
N LEU A 77 13.85 4.42 1.01
CA LEU A 77 12.40 4.44 0.81
C LEU A 77 12.04 3.79 -0.51
N MET A 78 11.04 2.92 -0.51
CA MET A 78 10.55 2.26 -1.72
C MET A 78 9.05 2.47 -1.85
N HIS A 79 8.59 2.92 -3.02
CA HIS A 79 7.18 3.02 -3.34
C HIS A 79 6.86 2.15 -4.56
N LEU A 80 6.04 1.13 -4.35
CA LEU A 80 5.75 0.10 -5.34
C LEU A 80 4.87 0.59 -6.50
N ARG A 81 4.17 1.71 -6.31
CA ARG A 81 3.23 2.28 -7.30
C ARG A 81 2.15 1.26 -7.70
N MET A 82 2.00 0.95 -9.00
CA MET A 82 0.87 0.16 -9.49
C MET A 82 1.16 -1.34 -9.59
N SER A 83 2.39 -1.73 -9.84
CA SER A 83 2.76 -3.12 -10.16
C SER A 83 4.09 -3.55 -9.54
N GLY A 84 4.65 -2.73 -8.66
CA GLY A 84 5.89 -3.09 -7.96
C GLY A 84 5.66 -4.14 -6.89
N ASP A 85 6.66 -4.98 -6.69
CA ASP A 85 6.75 -5.97 -5.63
C ASP A 85 8.20 -6.08 -5.13
N LEU A 86 8.38 -6.64 -3.94
CA LEU A 86 9.69 -6.93 -3.34
C LEU A 86 9.76 -8.42 -3.02
N LEU A 87 10.71 -9.10 -3.64
CA LEU A 87 10.90 -10.54 -3.48
C LEU A 87 12.26 -10.85 -2.86
N MET A 88 12.28 -11.73 -1.87
CA MET A 88 13.52 -12.29 -1.33
C MET A 88 13.84 -13.59 -2.08
N GLU A 89 15.05 -13.72 -2.59
CA GLU A 89 15.49 -14.86 -3.38
C GLU A 89 16.92 -15.27 -3.00
N ASN A 90 17.14 -16.57 -2.98
CA ASN A 90 18.50 -17.13 -2.88
C ASN A 90 18.96 -17.49 -4.31
N ILE A 91 19.72 -16.60 -4.91
CA ILE A 91 20.33 -16.83 -6.22
C ILE A 91 21.69 -17.42 -5.95
N GLY A 92 21.88 -18.73 -6.19
CA GLY A 92 23.16 -19.43 -5.97
C GLY A 92 24.32 -18.69 -6.67
N LEU A 93 25.51 -18.74 -6.09
CA LEU A 93 26.72 -18.00 -6.52
C LEU A 93 27.16 -18.30 -7.99
N ASP A 94 26.67 -19.40 -8.58
CA ASP A 94 27.12 -19.84 -9.89
C ASP A 94 26.38 -19.18 -11.07
N ASP A 95 25.33 -18.37 -10.85
CA ASP A 95 24.48 -17.94 -11.95
C ASP A 95 23.94 -16.49 -11.86
N SER A 96 24.69 -15.59 -11.28
CA SER A 96 24.30 -14.16 -11.12
C SER A 96 24.01 -13.45 -12.47
N SER A 97 24.49 -13.98 -13.60
CA SER A 97 24.27 -13.43 -14.93
C SER A 97 22.97 -13.91 -15.61
N GLN A 98 22.40 -15.06 -15.17
CA GLN A 98 21.23 -15.68 -15.83
C GLN A 98 19.89 -15.39 -15.14
N HIS A 99 19.86 -14.84 -13.92
CA HIS A 99 18.64 -14.65 -13.15
C HIS A 99 17.98 -13.27 -13.27
N GLN A 100 18.32 -12.49 -14.30
CA GLN A 100 17.63 -11.23 -14.56
C GLN A 100 16.31 -11.50 -15.30
N ARG A 101 15.20 -11.50 -14.54
CA ARG A 101 13.87 -11.61 -15.17
C ARG A 101 13.49 -10.31 -15.87
N LYS A 102 12.68 -10.42 -16.90
CA LYS A 102 12.17 -9.29 -17.73
C LYS A 102 11.65 -8.09 -16.91
N HIS A 103 11.22 -8.33 -15.68
CA HIS A 103 10.56 -7.31 -14.84
C HIS A 103 11.37 -6.90 -13.60
N ASP A 104 12.55 -7.44 -13.40
CA ASP A 104 13.47 -6.99 -12.34
C ASP A 104 13.97 -5.58 -12.67
N ARG A 105 14.03 -4.72 -11.66
CA ARG A 105 14.41 -3.31 -11.82
C ARG A 105 15.62 -2.94 -10.99
N VAL A 106 15.67 -3.42 -9.76
CA VAL A 106 16.82 -3.24 -8.86
C VAL A 106 16.97 -4.51 -8.03
N ILE A 107 18.22 -4.97 -7.86
CA ILE A 107 18.57 -6.13 -7.04
C ILE A 107 19.57 -5.66 -5.99
N PHE A 108 19.25 -5.90 -4.73
CA PHE A 108 20.15 -5.68 -3.60
C PHE A 108 20.70 -7.03 -3.15
N GLU A 109 22.00 -7.20 -3.16
CA GLU A 109 22.69 -8.39 -2.65
C GLU A 109 23.06 -8.19 -1.19
N PHE A 110 22.83 -9.19 -0.36
CA PHE A 110 23.18 -9.18 1.05
C PHE A 110 24.38 -10.10 1.35
N SER A 111 25.06 -9.81 2.45
CA SER A 111 26.18 -10.60 2.94
C SER A 111 25.84 -12.08 3.24
N SER A 112 24.57 -12.37 3.40
CA SER A 112 24.05 -13.73 3.57
C SER A 112 23.93 -14.54 2.27
N GLY A 113 24.18 -13.94 1.10
CA GLY A 113 23.93 -14.53 -0.21
C GLY A 113 22.47 -14.42 -0.70
N TRP A 114 21.59 -13.83 0.10
CA TRP A 114 20.22 -13.54 -0.32
C TRP A 114 20.13 -12.22 -1.09
N HIS A 115 19.10 -12.11 -1.93
CA HIS A 115 18.84 -10.95 -2.76
C HIS A 115 17.44 -10.40 -2.48
N LEU A 116 17.33 -9.08 -2.37
CA LEU A 116 16.05 -8.38 -2.41
C LEU A 116 15.86 -7.81 -3.81
N VAL A 117 14.87 -8.32 -4.53
CA VAL A 117 14.59 -7.95 -5.91
C VAL A 117 13.37 -7.03 -5.97
N PHE A 118 13.54 -5.82 -6.50
CA PHE A 118 12.45 -4.93 -6.84
C PHE A 118 11.93 -5.27 -8.22
N VAL A 119 10.77 -5.92 -8.28
CA VAL A 119 10.11 -6.33 -9.52
C VAL A 119 9.04 -5.31 -9.88
N ASP A 120 9.02 -4.78 -11.11
CA ASP A 120 7.96 -3.87 -11.56
C ASP A 120 7.74 -3.93 -13.07
N PRO A 121 6.71 -4.66 -13.55
CA PRO A 121 6.37 -4.74 -14.96
C PRO A 121 6.13 -3.39 -15.62
N ARG A 122 5.49 -2.46 -14.92
CA ARG A 122 5.07 -1.14 -15.47
C ARG A 122 6.13 -0.05 -15.34
N LYS A 123 7.21 -0.29 -14.60
CA LYS A 123 8.33 0.65 -14.44
C LYS A 123 7.95 1.98 -13.76
N PHE A 124 6.95 1.99 -12.89
CA PHE A 124 6.49 3.19 -12.17
C PHE A 124 7.05 3.29 -10.74
N GLY A 125 7.53 2.17 -10.19
CA GLY A 125 8.12 2.11 -8.88
C GLY A 125 9.29 3.08 -8.70
N ARG A 126 9.50 3.52 -7.46
CA ARG A 126 10.54 4.50 -7.14
C ARG A 126 11.24 4.15 -5.84
N ILE A 127 12.54 4.43 -5.81
CA ILE A 127 13.44 4.22 -4.67
C ILE A 127 14.18 5.53 -4.39
N TRP A 128 14.26 5.89 -3.12
CA TRP A 128 15.02 7.04 -2.61
C TRP A 128 16.00 6.57 -1.55
N LEU A 129 17.25 7.00 -1.63
CA LEU A 129 18.21 6.94 -0.54
C LEU A 129 18.40 8.37 -0.04
N THR A 130 18.03 8.65 1.21
CA THR A 130 17.98 10.03 1.73
C THR A 130 18.25 10.07 3.23
N ASP A 131 18.82 11.16 3.71
CA ASP A 131 18.93 11.43 5.15
C ASP A 131 17.66 12.13 5.70
N GLN A 132 16.76 12.55 4.81
CA GLN A 132 15.56 13.31 5.18
C GLN A 132 14.26 12.64 4.66
N PRO A 133 13.86 11.51 5.23
CA PRO A 133 12.68 10.76 4.77
C PRO A 133 11.39 11.59 4.85
N GLN A 134 11.35 12.60 5.74
CA GLN A 134 10.22 13.50 5.90
C GLN A 134 9.87 14.28 4.62
N ASN A 135 10.84 14.51 3.73
CA ASN A 135 10.57 15.17 2.46
C ASN A 135 9.58 14.38 1.59
N GLN A 136 9.60 13.06 1.67
CA GLN A 136 8.66 12.18 0.98
C GLN A 136 7.34 12.04 1.76
N PHE A 137 7.38 12.13 3.10
CA PHE A 137 6.21 11.89 3.95
C PHE A 137 5.38 13.14 4.26
N LYS A 138 5.94 14.36 4.13
CA LYS A 138 5.28 15.62 4.53
C LYS A 138 3.91 15.88 3.88
N ARG A 139 3.67 15.25 2.72
CA ARG A 139 2.38 15.38 2.02
C ARG A 139 1.38 14.27 2.37
N LEU A 140 1.78 13.30 3.20
CA LEU A 140 0.89 12.22 3.60
C LEU A 140 0.05 12.64 4.78
N GLY A 141 -1.25 12.35 4.72
CA GLY A 141 -2.19 12.49 5.82
C GLY A 141 -1.88 11.52 6.98
N PRO A 142 -2.70 11.52 8.03
CA PRO A 142 -2.57 10.59 9.15
C PRO A 142 -2.66 9.14 8.69
N GLU A 143 -2.05 8.23 9.47
CA GLU A 143 -2.22 6.78 9.30
C GLU A 143 -3.60 6.36 9.84
N PRO A 144 -4.27 5.38 9.22
CA PRO A 144 -5.55 4.86 9.73
C PRO A 144 -5.48 4.32 11.15
N PHE A 145 -4.30 3.76 11.53
CA PHE A 145 -4.05 3.17 12.85
C PHE A 145 -3.41 4.13 13.85
N ASP A 146 -3.17 5.37 13.46
CA ASP A 146 -2.67 6.39 14.38
C ASP A 146 -3.67 6.58 15.52
N PRO A 147 -3.27 6.42 16.81
CA PRO A 147 -4.15 6.68 17.96
C PRO A 147 -4.71 8.10 17.98
N GLU A 148 -3.96 9.06 17.44
CA GLU A 148 -4.41 10.45 17.35
C GLU A 148 -5.48 10.66 16.27
N LEU A 149 -5.70 9.73 15.34
CA LEU A 149 -6.82 9.80 14.41
C LEU A 149 -8.09 9.32 15.10
N THR A 150 -8.61 10.13 16.00
CA THR A 150 -9.89 9.91 16.68
C THR A 150 -11.08 10.19 15.78
N THR A 151 -12.28 9.74 16.17
CA THR A 151 -13.53 10.05 15.48
C THR A 151 -13.73 11.57 15.34
N ASP A 152 -13.51 12.33 16.41
CA ASP A 152 -13.67 13.80 16.40
C ASP A 152 -12.69 14.49 15.45
N ARG A 153 -11.42 14.00 15.41
CA ARG A 153 -10.42 14.52 14.48
C ARG A 153 -10.80 14.23 13.03
N LEU A 154 -11.24 13.00 12.75
CA LEU A 154 -11.70 12.63 11.40
C LEU A 154 -12.95 13.42 11.02
N PHE A 155 -13.92 13.59 11.92
CA PHE A 155 -15.12 14.40 11.71
C PHE A 155 -14.76 15.85 11.38
N SER A 156 -13.85 16.45 12.15
CA SER A 156 -13.35 17.82 11.89
C SER A 156 -12.68 17.97 10.52
N LEU A 157 -11.95 16.93 10.05
CA LEU A 157 -11.33 16.93 8.72
C LEU A 157 -12.38 16.79 7.61
N LEU A 158 -13.36 15.90 7.78
CA LEU A 158 -14.41 15.65 6.81
C LEU A 158 -15.36 16.84 6.66
N SER A 159 -15.74 17.50 7.78
CA SER A 159 -16.66 18.62 7.77
C SER A 159 -16.14 19.85 6.98
N ARG A 160 -14.83 19.95 6.78
CA ARG A 160 -14.20 21.02 5.98
C ARG A 160 -14.18 20.72 4.48
N SER A 161 -14.63 19.54 4.03
CA SER A 161 -14.50 19.13 2.65
C SER A 161 -15.86 18.88 1.98
N LYS A 162 -16.13 19.62 0.90
CA LYS A 162 -17.29 19.37 0.02
C LYS A 162 -17.06 18.28 -1.03
N LYS A 163 -15.87 17.66 -1.05
CA LYS A 163 -15.57 16.54 -1.95
C LYS A 163 -16.46 15.33 -1.65
N LYS A 164 -16.73 14.50 -2.64
CA LYS A 164 -17.34 13.18 -2.45
C LYS A 164 -16.43 12.34 -1.57
N ILE A 165 -17.00 11.49 -0.72
CA ILE A 165 -16.24 10.73 0.29
C ILE A 165 -15.23 9.79 -0.33
N LYS A 166 -15.57 9.06 -1.40
CA LYS A 166 -14.63 8.11 -2.03
C LYS A 166 -13.39 8.81 -2.59
N PRO A 167 -13.47 9.84 -3.46
CA PRO A 167 -12.29 10.57 -3.92
C PRO A 167 -11.44 11.17 -2.79
N LEU A 168 -12.07 11.58 -1.70
CA LEU A 168 -11.37 12.14 -0.55
C LEU A 168 -10.56 11.06 0.19
N LEU A 169 -11.13 9.88 0.42
CA LEU A 169 -10.43 8.74 1.05
C LEU A 169 -9.29 8.19 0.19
N LEU A 170 -9.34 8.36 -1.13
CA LEU A 170 -8.26 8.00 -2.04
C LEU A 170 -7.09 8.99 -2.05
N ASP A 171 -7.32 10.20 -1.54
CA ASP A 171 -6.31 11.26 -1.45
C ASP A 171 -5.34 10.93 -0.31
N GLN A 172 -4.10 10.57 -0.65
CA GLN A 172 -3.09 10.19 0.33
C GLN A 172 -2.69 11.34 1.27
N SER A 173 -3.03 12.59 0.94
CA SER A 173 -2.83 13.73 1.83
C SER A 173 -3.95 13.87 2.86
N PHE A 174 -5.11 13.24 2.63
CA PHE A 174 -6.22 13.22 3.55
C PHE A 174 -6.08 12.09 4.57
N ILE A 175 -5.88 10.86 4.10
CA ILE A 175 -5.58 9.69 4.91
C ILE A 175 -4.61 8.79 4.14
N ALA A 176 -3.50 8.41 4.76
CA ALA A 176 -2.46 7.64 4.08
C ALA A 176 -2.81 6.15 4.02
N GLY A 177 -2.45 5.49 2.92
CA GLY A 177 -2.49 4.04 2.82
C GLY A 177 -3.74 3.45 2.14
N LEU A 178 -4.90 4.12 2.19
CA LEU A 178 -6.10 3.67 1.49
C LEU A 178 -5.94 3.78 -0.03
N GLY A 179 -6.45 2.78 -0.74
CA GLY A 179 -6.57 2.79 -2.19
C GLY A 179 -7.98 2.34 -2.60
N ASN A 180 -8.12 1.87 -3.83
CA ASN A 180 -9.45 1.64 -4.42
C ASN A 180 -10.18 0.44 -3.79
N ILE A 181 -9.44 -0.62 -3.45
CA ILE A 181 -9.98 -1.84 -2.85
C ILE A 181 -10.56 -1.52 -1.47
N TYR A 182 -9.70 -1.07 -0.59
CA TYR A 182 -10.06 -0.88 0.81
C TYR A 182 -10.97 0.31 1.05
N THR A 183 -11.01 1.29 0.12
CA THR A 183 -12.01 2.37 0.17
C THR A 183 -13.41 1.85 -0.15
N ASP A 184 -13.60 1.04 -1.21
CA ASP A 184 -14.91 0.47 -1.53
C ASP A 184 -15.40 -0.44 -0.40
N GLU A 185 -14.54 -1.32 0.11
CA GLU A 185 -14.87 -2.23 1.21
C GLU A 185 -15.21 -1.48 2.52
N SER A 186 -14.45 -0.44 2.86
CA SER A 186 -14.71 0.37 4.07
C SER A 186 -16.03 1.13 3.97
N LEU A 187 -16.33 1.71 2.80
CA LEU A 187 -17.60 2.42 2.58
C LEU A 187 -18.78 1.47 2.61
N PHE A 188 -18.64 0.24 2.08
CA PHE A 188 -19.67 -0.79 2.16
C PHE A 188 -19.96 -1.19 3.61
N LEU A 189 -18.91 -1.48 4.37
CA LEU A 189 -19.04 -1.87 5.77
C LEU A 189 -19.66 -0.75 6.63
N ALA A 190 -19.29 0.50 6.35
CA ALA A 190 -19.85 1.68 7.02
C ALA A 190 -21.24 2.08 6.51
N LYS A 191 -21.82 1.40 5.49
CA LYS A 191 -23.11 1.73 4.87
C LYS A 191 -23.18 3.14 4.27
N ILE A 192 -22.05 3.66 3.81
CA ILE A 192 -21.96 5.00 3.24
C ILE A 192 -21.86 4.93 1.72
N HIS A 193 -22.76 5.63 1.02
CA HIS A 193 -22.73 5.71 -0.44
C HIS A 193 -21.47 6.49 -0.90
N PRO A 194 -20.70 5.99 -1.90
CA PRO A 194 -19.44 6.61 -2.30
C PRO A 194 -19.56 8.02 -2.90
N LEU A 195 -20.77 8.43 -3.30
CA LEU A 195 -21.07 9.79 -3.79
C LEU A 195 -21.47 10.78 -2.69
N ARG A 196 -21.70 10.34 -1.44
CA ARG A 196 -22.01 11.25 -0.32
C ARG A 196 -20.89 12.30 -0.20
N LYS A 197 -21.24 13.55 0.06
CA LYS A 197 -20.25 14.60 0.37
C LYS A 197 -19.69 14.37 1.78
N ALA A 198 -18.40 14.59 1.94
CA ALA A 198 -17.71 14.35 3.21
C ALA A 198 -18.28 15.18 4.36
N ASN A 199 -18.61 16.46 4.10
CA ASN A 199 -19.18 17.36 5.10
C ASN A 199 -20.68 17.14 5.41
N GLU A 200 -21.30 16.16 4.79
CA GLU A 200 -22.69 15.76 5.07
C GLU A 200 -22.78 14.55 6.01
N LEU A 201 -21.65 13.92 6.33
CA LEU A 201 -21.59 12.82 7.28
C LEU A 201 -21.75 13.34 8.71
N ASN A 202 -22.61 12.67 9.49
CA ASN A 202 -22.74 12.94 10.91
C ASN A 202 -21.66 12.20 11.73
N LEU A 203 -21.55 12.49 13.02
CA LEU A 203 -20.51 11.93 13.89
C LEU A 203 -20.59 10.40 13.97
N GLN A 204 -21.80 9.82 14.04
CA GLN A 204 -22.00 8.38 14.12
C GLN A 204 -21.58 7.68 12.81
N GLU A 205 -21.88 8.27 11.65
CA GLU A 205 -21.41 7.78 10.35
C GLU A 205 -19.88 7.83 10.25
N VAL A 206 -19.24 8.87 10.81
CA VAL A 206 -17.78 8.99 10.83
C VAL A 206 -17.14 7.97 11.78
N GLU A 207 -17.74 7.71 12.93
CA GLU A 207 -17.31 6.66 13.84
C GLU A 207 -17.36 5.26 13.16
N SER A 208 -18.50 4.98 12.51
CA SER A 208 -18.68 3.75 11.72
C SER A 208 -17.66 3.64 10.60
N LEU A 209 -17.38 4.75 9.89
CA LEU A 209 -16.37 4.77 8.81
C LEU A 209 -14.97 4.50 9.32
N LEU A 210 -14.54 5.16 10.41
CA LEU A 210 -13.21 4.95 10.98
C LEU A 210 -13.02 3.52 11.48
N SER A 211 -14.05 2.99 12.14
CA SER A 211 -14.07 1.59 12.60
C SER A 211 -14.01 0.61 11.43
N ALA A 212 -14.78 0.86 10.36
CA ALA A 212 -14.78 0.05 9.15
C ALA A 212 -13.42 0.08 8.43
N ILE A 213 -12.79 1.26 8.30
CA ILE A 213 -11.46 1.39 7.71
C ILE A 213 -10.45 0.52 8.48
N ARG A 214 -10.42 0.65 9.81
CA ARG A 214 -9.49 -0.11 10.66
C ARG A 214 -9.74 -1.62 10.59
N LEU A 215 -11.00 -2.02 10.63
CA LEU A 215 -11.37 -3.44 10.56
C LEU A 215 -10.96 -4.07 9.23
N VAL A 216 -11.34 -3.44 8.10
CA VAL A 216 -11.04 -3.92 6.75
C VAL A 216 -9.52 -4.02 6.54
N LEU A 217 -8.77 -3.00 6.94
CA LEU A 217 -7.31 -3.00 6.80
C LEU A 217 -6.64 -4.08 7.68
N ASN A 218 -7.08 -4.24 8.95
CA ASN A 218 -6.55 -5.28 9.84
C ASN A 218 -6.80 -6.68 9.29
N GLN A 219 -8.02 -6.96 8.86
CA GLN A 219 -8.35 -8.25 8.25
C GLN A 219 -7.52 -8.52 7.00
N ALA A 220 -7.31 -7.50 6.17
CA ALA A 220 -6.47 -7.64 4.99
C ALA A 220 -5.00 -7.89 5.35
N ILE A 221 -4.44 -7.21 6.38
CA ILE A 221 -3.07 -7.47 6.86
C ILE A 221 -2.94 -8.91 7.37
N THR A 222 -3.90 -9.39 8.17
CA THR A 222 -3.90 -10.78 8.68
C THR A 222 -3.92 -11.81 7.55
N ARG A 223 -4.51 -11.46 6.39
CA ARG A 223 -4.59 -12.31 5.19
C ARG A 223 -3.49 -12.02 4.17
N ASN A 224 -2.43 -11.37 4.57
CA ASN A 224 -1.30 -10.95 3.73
C ASN A 224 -1.70 -10.09 2.53
N GLY A 225 -2.76 -9.28 2.65
CA GLY A 225 -3.23 -8.40 1.58
C GLY A 225 -4.05 -9.11 0.49
N THR A 226 -4.27 -8.42 -0.60
CA THR A 226 -5.11 -8.85 -1.71
C THR A 226 -4.26 -9.12 -2.96
N SER A 227 -4.33 -10.32 -3.50
CA SER A 227 -3.69 -10.71 -4.77
C SER A 227 -4.70 -10.51 -5.91
N ILE A 228 -4.58 -9.40 -6.63
CA ILE A 228 -5.41 -9.09 -7.82
C ILE A 228 -4.46 -8.71 -8.96
N ASP A 229 -4.77 -9.19 -10.16
CA ASP A 229 -4.06 -8.84 -11.41
C ASP A 229 -2.56 -9.17 -11.44
N TRP A 230 -2.12 -10.22 -10.74
CA TRP A 230 -0.72 -10.69 -10.72
C TRP A 230 0.31 -9.68 -10.18
N VAL A 231 -0.17 -8.61 -9.56
CA VAL A 231 0.69 -7.52 -9.08
C VAL A 231 1.35 -7.89 -7.76
N TYR A 232 0.60 -8.50 -6.83
CA TYR A 232 1.08 -8.96 -5.54
C TYR A 232 0.64 -10.42 -5.34
N ARG A 233 1.55 -11.31 -4.90
CA ARG A 233 1.34 -12.77 -4.98
C ARG A 233 1.06 -13.45 -3.65
N GLY A 234 1.22 -12.79 -2.52
CA GLY A 234 1.17 -13.44 -1.19
C GLY A 234 -0.18 -13.41 -0.49
N GLY A 235 -1.16 -12.66 -1.01
CA GLY A 235 -2.40 -12.38 -0.30
C GLY A 235 -3.55 -13.32 -0.62
N THR A 236 -4.44 -13.52 0.36
CA THR A 236 -5.67 -14.32 0.23
C THR A 236 -6.95 -13.50 0.46
N ASN A 237 -6.82 -12.19 0.73
CA ASN A 237 -7.95 -11.33 1.07
C ASN A 237 -8.98 -11.15 -0.06
N GLN A 238 -8.61 -11.37 -1.34
CA GLN A 238 -9.55 -11.33 -2.48
C GLN A 238 -10.75 -12.25 -2.31
N ASN A 239 -10.61 -13.35 -1.58
CA ASN A 239 -11.69 -14.32 -1.32
C ASN A 239 -12.72 -13.79 -0.30
N HIS A 240 -12.43 -12.68 0.37
CA HIS A 240 -13.23 -12.10 1.45
C HIS A 240 -13.73 -10.68 1.16
N LEU A 241 -13.55 -10.19 -0.06
CA LEU A 241 -14.09 -8.90 -0.47
C LEU A 241 -15.63 -8.97 -0.56
N ASN A 242 -16.30 -7.89 -0.19
CA ASN A 242 -17.75 -7.79 -0.20
C ASN A 242 -18.29 -7.19 -1.50
N VAL A 243 -17.67 -6.12 -1.99
CA VAL A 243 -18.17 -5.38 -3.15
C VAL A 243 -17.12 -5.19 -4.25
N TYR A 244 -15.83 -5.09 -3.90
CA TYR A 244 -14.80 -4.79 -4.89
C TYR A 244 -14.71 -5.90 -5.95
N GLN A 245 -14.77 -5.51 -7.24
CA GLN A 245 -14.84 -6.41 -8.41
C GLN A 245 -16.07 -7.36 -8.44
N LYS A 246 -17.10 -7.12 -7.64
CA LYS A 246 -18.34 -7.93 -7.61
C LYS A 246 -19.52 -7.25 -8.29
N GLY A 247 -19.28 -6.30 -9.20
CA GLY A 247 -20.36 -5.68 -9.98
C GLY A 247 -21.21 -6.72 -10.72
N GLY A 248 -22.55 -6.66 -10.55
CA GLY A 248 -23.51 -7.62 -11.09
C GLY A 248 -23.71 -8.88 -10.24
N SER A 249 -22.93 -9.10 -9.18
CA SER A 249 -23.16 -10.18 -8.21
C SER A 249 -24.14 -9.75 -7.12
N ALA A 250 -24.81 -10.71 -6.48
CA ALA A 250 -25.68 -10.44 -5.35
C ALA A 250 -24.88 -9.99 -4.11
N CYS A 251 -25.36 -8.95 -3.44
CA CYS A 251 -24.81 -8.49 -2.17
C CYS A 251 -24.98 -9.58 -1.10
N SER A 252 -23.91 -9.88 -0.38
CA SER A 252 -23.90 -10.91 0.67
C SER A 252 -24.83 -10.58 1.86
N GLU A 253 -25.18 -9.29 2.06
CA GLU A 253 -26.03 -8.87 3.17
C GLU A 253 -27.52 -8.79 2.82
N CYS A 254 -27.85 -8.29 1.62
CA CYS A 254 -29.27 -8.02 1.28
C CYS A 254 -29.74 -8.62 -0.05
N GLY A 255 -28.88 -9.32 -0.79
CA GLY A 255 -29.21 -9.95 -2.07
C GLY A 255 -29.30 -8.99 -3.27
N THR A 256 -29.37 -7.68 -3.06
CA THR A 256 -29.40 -6.69 -4.17
C THR A 256 -28.11 -6.76 -4.99
N LEU A 257 -28.20 -6.57 -6.30
CA LEU A 257 -27.05 -6.60 -7.18
C LEU A 257 -26.08 -5.45 -6.85
N ILE A 258 -24.80 -5.77 -6.71
CA ILE A 258 -23.71 -4.79 -6.55
C ILE A 258 -23.61 -3.97 -7.83
N GLU A 259 -23.66 -2.66 -7.69
CA GLU A 259 -23.47 -1.73 -8.79
C GLU A 259 -22.00 -1.42 -9.01
N ARG A 260 -21.67 -1.20 -10.31
CA ARG A 260 -20.37 -0.68 -10.72
C ARG A 260 -20.54 0.66 -11.42
N SER A 261 -19.85 1.68 -10.92
CA SER A 261 -19.82 3.03 -11.51
C SER A 261 -18.40 3.56 -11.60
N VAL A 262 -18.24 4.78 -12.14
CA VAL A 262 -16.95 5.48 -12.17
C VAL A 262 -17.07 6.76 -11.35
N ILE A 263 -16.30 6.85 -10.28
CA ILE A 263 -16.29 8.02 -9.38
C ILE A 263 -14.83 8.51 -9.24
N GLY A 264 -14.59 9.77 -9.54
CA GLY A 264 -13.23 10.35 -9.48
C GLY A 264 -12.22 9.61 -10.37
N GLN A 265 -12.65 9.19 -11.57
CA GLN A 265 -11.85 8.40 -12.53
C GLN A 265 -11.45 7.01 -12.01
N ARG A 266 -12.13 6.49 -10.98
CA ARG A 266 -11.87 5.16 -10.42
C ARG A 266 -13.12 4.29 -10.49
N GLY A 267 -12.93 3.04 -10.93
CA GLY A 267 -13.99 2.03 -10.84
C GLY A 267 -14.42 1.90 -9.38
N THR A 268 -15.72 1.90 -9.14
CA THR A 268 -16.35 1.95 -7.82
C THR A 268 -17.40 0.88 -7.75
N HIS A 269 -17.42 0.10 -6.67
CA HIS A 269 -18.37 -0.96 -6.44
C HIS A 269 -19.10 -0.70 -5.12
N TYR A 270 -20.41 -0.81 -5.11
CA TYR A 270 -21.22 -0.57 -3.92
C TYR A 270 -22.58 -1.29 -4.04
N CYS A 271 -23.23 -1.55 -2.92
CA CYS A 271 -24.59 -2.04 -2.88
C CYS A 271 -25.56 -0.86 -2.73
N PRO A 272 -26.46 -0.59 -3.70
CA PRO A 272 -27.35 0.58 -3.64
C PRO A 272 -28.35 0.51 -2.49
N THR A 273 -28.72 -0.68 -2.03
CA THR A 273 -29.62 -0.88 -0.89
C THR A 273 -28.91 -0.71 0.45
N CYS A 274 -27.73 -1.33 0.63
CA CYS A 274 -26.96 -1.20 1.88
C CYS A 274 -26.31 0.18 2.03
N GLN A 275 -26.03 0.86 0.92
CA GLN A 275 -25.38 2.17 0.86
C GLN A 275 -26.29 3.18 0.13
N PRO A 276 -27.46 3.55 0.68
CA PRO A 276 -28.39 4.43 -0.02
C PRO A 276 -27.78 5.84 -0.17
N LEU A 277 -27.99 6.45 -1.35
CA LEU A 277 -27.68 7.86 -1.55
C LEU A 277 -28.78 8.70 -0.92
N LEU A 278 -28.57 9.09 0.34
CA LEU A 278 -29.50 9.98 1.02
C LEU A 278 -29.41 11.38 0.37
N THR A 279 -30.42 11.73 -0.42
CA THR A 279 -30.63 13.12 -0.82
C THR A 279 -31.25 13.84 0.37
N LYS A 280 -30.60 14.91 0.87
CA LYS A 280 -31.31 15.82 1.78
C LYS A 280 -32.52 16.40 1.00
N LEU A 281 -33.73 16.07 1.46
CA LEU A 281 -34.95 16.77 1.06
C LEU A 281 -34.87 18.23 1.45
#